data_d9efe8723874820a9e494d956bbaf5a5
#
_entry.id   d9efe8723874820a9e494d956bbaf5a5
#
_cell.length_a   1.000
_cell.length_b   1.000
_cell.length_c   1.000
_cell.angle_alpha   90.00
_cell.angle_beta   90.00
_cell.angle_gamma   90.00
#
_symmetry.space_group_name_H-M   'P 1'
#
loop_
_entity.id
_entity.type
_entity.pdbx_description
1 polymer ?
#
loop_
_entity_poly.entity_id
_entity_poly.type
_entity_poly.pdbx_seq_one_letter_code
_entity_poly.pdbx_strand_id
1 'polypeptide(L)'
;LSLILVTLILISCQRNNKSKTKPNILIAIADDQSYPHTGIYGFSEIKTPAFDYVARNGVLFNNAFVAAPGCSPSRAAMLTGKNIWQLEEAGTHASNFPLKFDVYTEILKEKGFHVGYTGKPWGPGNWKISGRKENPAGKEFNKHLLENPPTNGIRPNDYQKNFKDFLAHRVDGQPFVFWFGAHEPHRVYEYGSGLRAGKSIKDVEVPEFFPDTEIVRNDMLDYILEIEHFDSHLQRMIKHLEEIGELDN
;
A
#
# COMPACT_ATOMS: atom_id res chain seq x y z
N LEU A 1 -75.52 10.68 1.98
CA LEU A 1 -74.62 9.54 1.78
C LEU A 1 -73.29 10.09 1.28
N SER A 2 -72.34 10.34 2.21
CA SER A 2 -71.02 10.84 1.88
C SER A 2 -70.12 9.66 1.57
N LEU A 3 -69.63 9.61 0.35
CA LEU A 3 -68.59 8.64 -0.10
C LEU A 3 -67.20 9.16 0.31
N ILE A 4 -66.65 8.58 1.34
CA ILE A 4 -65.20 8.87 1.72
C ILE A 4 -64.28 8.05 0.80
N LEU A 5 -63.66 8.75 -0.13
CA LEU A 5 -62.64 8.18 -1.01
C LEU A 5 -61.32 8.05 -0.22
N VAL A 6 -61.03 6.85 0.27
CA VAL A 6 -59.76 6.57 0.91
C VAL A 6 -58.71 6.34 -0.18
N THR A 7 -57.90 7.37 -0.44
CA THR A 7 -56.76 7.25 -1.34
C THR A 7 -55.61 6.60 -0.58
N LEU A 8 -55.42 5.29 -0.77
CA LEU A 8 -54.21 4.58 -0.31
C LEU A 8 -53.03 5.10 -1.09
N ILE A 9 -52.25 5.95 -0.46
CA ILE A 9 -50.90 6.32 -0.95
C ILE A 9 -49.98 5.10 -0.70
N LEU A 10 -49.83 4.27 -1.72
CA LEU A 10 -48.75 3.27 -1.76
C LEU A 10 -47.43 4.00 -1.85
N ILE A 11 -46.82 4.30 -0.69
CA ILE A 11 -45.43 4.67 -0.62
C ILE A 11 -44.65 3.41 -0.99
N SER A 12 -44.45 3.25 -2.30
CA SER A 12 -43.47 2.29 -2.81
C SER A 12 -42.12 2.71 -2.29
N CYS A 13 -41.66 2.04 -1.23
CA CYS A 13 -40.21 2.02 -0.91
C CYS A 13 -39.52 1.42 -2.13
N GLN A 14 -39.20 2.24 -3.11
CA GLN A 14 -38.15 1.90 -4.07
C GLN A 14 -36.90 1.71 -3.26
N ARG A 15 -36.65 0.46 -2.86
CA ARG A 15 -35.27 0.04 -2.58
C ARG A 15 -34.50 0.39 -3.84
N ASN A 16 -33.78 1.51 -3.79
CA ASN A 16 -32.69 1.75 -4.74
C ASN A 16 -31.77 0.55 -4.59
N ASN A 17 -31.98 -0.49 -5.39
CA ASN A 17 -30.97 -1.45 -5.73
C ASN A 17 -29.91 -0.67 -6.53
N LYS A 18 -29.14 0.20 -5.87
CA LYS A 18 -27.81 0.55 -6.37
C LYS A 18 -27.16 -0.81 -6.57
N SER A 19 -26.99 -1.20 -7.80
CA SER A 19 -26.12 -2.32 -8.17
C SER A 19 -24.90 -2.14 -7.30
N LYS A 20 -24.60 -3.14 -6.44
CA LYS A 20 -23.43 -3.05 -5.55
C LYS A 20 -22.23 -2.84 -6.47
N THR A 21 -21.74 -1.63 -6.54
CA THR A 21 -20.51 -1.31 -7.26
C THR A 21 -19.42 -2.17 -6.65
N LYS A 22 -18.58 -2.79 -7.48
CA LYS A 22 -17.42 -3.52 -6.97
C LYS A 22 -16.50 -2.52 -6.32
N PRO A 23 -15.98 -2.79 -5.11
CA PRO A 23 -15.14 -1.82 -4.40
C PRO A 23 -13.82 -1.59 -5.13
N ASN A 24 -13.30 -0.39 -5.01
CA ASN A 24 -11.92 -0.09 -5.35
C ASN A 24 -10.99 -0.63 -4.25
N ILE A 25 -9.80 -1.08 -4.65
CA ILE A 25 -8.82 -1.67 -3.73
C ILE A 25 -7.48 -0.95 -3.91
N LEU A 26 -7.06 -0.20 -2.89
CA LEU A 26 -5.72 0.37 -2.79
C LEU A 26 -4.94 -0.39 -1.72
N ILE A 27 -3.88 -1.09 -2.10
CA ILE A 27 -2.99 -1.81 -1.20
C ILE A 27 -1.71 -1.00 -1.06
N ALA A 28 -1.42 -0.50 0.13
CA ALA A 28 -0.22 0.26 0.42
C ALA A 28 0.73 -0.56 1.30
N ILE A 29 1.96 -0.77 0.83
CA ILE A 29 2.95 -1.64 1.45
C ILE A 29 4.27 -0.88 1.60
N ALA A 30 4.68 -0.64 2.84
CA ALA A 30 6.02 -0.20 3.17
C ALA A 30 6.98 -1.41 3.14
N ASP A 31 8.21 -1.20 2.66
CA ASP A 31 9.22 -2.27 2.55
C ASP A 31 10.16 -2.24 3.74
N ASP A 32 10.18 -3.31 4.55
CA ASP A 32 10.98 -3.45 5.78
C ASP A 32 10.57 -2.49 6.92
N GLN A 33 9.33 -2.04 6.98
CA GLN A 33 8.81 -1.32 8.14
C GLN A 33 8.46 -2.30 9.27
N SER A 34 8.95 -2.02 10.47
CA SER A 34 8.71 -2.83 11.67
C SER A 34 7.63 -2.21 12.57
N TYR A 35 6.89 -3.07 13.28
CA TYR A 35 6.07 -2.66 14.41
C TYR A 35 6.98 -2.17 15.56
N PRO A 36 6.63 -1.11 16.33
CA PRO A 36 5.38 -0.34 16.31
C PRO A 36 5.48 1.01 15.57
N HIS A 37 6.37 1.18 14.61
CA HIS A 37 6.79 2.46 14.03
C HIS A 37 5.68 3.14 13.19
N THR A 38 4.58 3.50 13.87
CA THR A 38 3.52 4.42 13.38
C THR A 38 2.91 5.18 14.56
N GLY A 39 2.33 6.36 14.32
CA GLY A 39 1.74 7.20 15.35
C GLY A 39 0.62 6.51 16.14
N ILE A 40 -0.28 5.77 15.46
CA ILE A 40 -1.43 5.11 16.09
C ILE A 40 -1.01 4.00 17.09
N TYR A 41 0.17 3.40 16.93
CA TYR A 41 0.72 2.44 17.88
C TYR A 41 1.47 3.08 19.05
N GLY A 42 1.46 4.43 19.13
CA GLY A 42 2.05 5.18 20.23
C GLY A 42 3.49 5.60 20.03
N PHE A 43 4.06 5.39 18.83
CA PHE A 43 5.41 5.85 18.50
C PHE A 43 5.36 7.35 18.14
N SER A 44 5.63 8.22 19.13
CA SER A 44 5.37 9.66 19.04
C SER A 44 6.32 10.43 18.12
N GLU A 45 7.49 9.86 17.81
CA GLU A 45 8.57 10.46 17.03
C GLU A 45 8.28 10.47 15.52
N ILE A 46 7.25 9.70 15.10
CA ILE A 46 6.89 9.53 13.70
C ILE A 46 5.53 10.14 13.36
N LYS A 47 5.44 10.75 12.19
CA LYS A 47 4.20 11.31 11.67
C LYS A 47 3.65 10.45 10.55
N THR A 48 2.62 9.66 10.85
CA THR A 48 1.94 8.78 9.91
C THR A 48 0.45 9.08 9.77
N PRO A 49 0.07 10.32 9.37
CA PRO A 49 -1.33 10.74 9.36
C PRO A 49 -2.21 9.91 8.41
N ALA A 50 -1.67 9.38 7.31
CA ALA A 50 -2.44 8.54 6.40
C ALA A 50 -2.71 7.17 6.99
N PHE A 51 -1.69 6.50 7.56
CA PHE A 51 -1.89 5.24 8.27
C PHE A 51 -2.87 5.39 9.42
N ASP A 52 -2.71 6.45 10.22
CA ASP A 52 -3.59 6.78 11.34
C ASP A 52 -5.03 7.03 10.88
N TYR A 53 -5.23 7.70 9.74
CA TYR A 53 -6.54 7.91 9.14
C TYR A 53 -7.19 6.57 8.76
N VAL A 54 -6.47 5.70 8.06
CA VAL A 54 -6.98 4.37 7.66
C VAL A 54 -7.30 3.53 8.90
N ALA A 55 -6.44 3.55 9.92
CA ALA A 55 -6.66 2.82 11.16
C ALA A 55 -7.91 3.27 11.93
N ARG A 56 -8.19 4.59 11.96
CA ARG A 56 -9.37 5.16 12.64
C ARG A 56 -10.67 4.93 11.88
N ASN A 57 -10.62 4.78 10.56
CA ASN A 57 -11.80 4.59 9.71
C ASN A 57 -12.01 3.12 9.30
N GLY A 58 -11.14 2.21 9.71
CA GLY A 58 -11.15 0.80 9.36
C GLY A 58 -10.91 -0.11 10.56
N VAL A 59 -10.15 -1.17 10.33
CA VAL A 59 -9.77 -2.15 11.37
C VAL A 59 -8.26 -2.11 11.56
N LEU A 60 -7.81 -1.80 12.77
CA LEU A 60 -6.41 -1.84 13.16
C LEU A 60 -6.06 -3.22 13.72
N PHE A 61 -5.09 -3.90 13.11
CA PHE A 61 -4.59 -5.19 13.57
C PHE A 61 -3.35 -5.02 14.43
N ASN A 62 -3.47 -5.28 15.73
CA ASN A 62 -2.34 -5.20 16.67
C ASN A 62 -1.41 -6.44 16.57
N ASN A 63 -1.89 -7.53 16.01
CA ASN A 63 -1.16 -8.78 15.86
C ASN A 63 -1.20 -9.25 14.41
N ALA A 64 -0.53 -8.50 13.53
CA ALA A 64 -0.36 -8.87 12.13
C ALA A 64 1.06 -9.43 11.90
N PHE A 65 1.12 -10.62 11.29
CA PHE A 65 2.38 -11.31 11.04
C PHE A 65 2.56 -11.54 9.54
N VAL A 66 3.75 -11.25 9.04
CA VAL A 66 4.11 -11.59 7.66
C VAL A 66 4.39 -13.08 7.52
N ALA A 67 4.09 -13.65 6.36
CA ALA A 67 4.33 -15.06 6.09
C ALA A 67 5.83 -15.43 6.06
N ALA A 68 6.68 -14.44 5.76
CA ALA A 68 8.14 -14.53 5.79
C ALA A 68 8.75 -13.14 5.95
N PRO A 69 9.91 -13.00 6.62
CA PRO A 69 10.57 -11.69 6.77
C PRO A 69 11.21 -11.18 5.48
N GLY A 70 11.40 -12.01 4.46
CA GLY A 70 11.94 -11.60 3.16
C GLY A 70 10.88 -11.03 2.22
N CYS A 71 11.23 -9.97 1.46
CA CYS A 71 10.29 -9.23 0.62
C CYS A 71 9.61 -10.09 -0.46
N SER A 72 10.35 -10.84 -1.31
CA SER A 72 9.73 -11.63 -2.38
C SER A 72 8.83 -12.77 -1.86
N PRO A 73 9.21 -13.60 -0.88
CA PRO A 73 8.33 -14.64 -0.35
C PRO A 73 7.11 -14.08 0.37
N SER A 74 7.26 -12.99 1.14
CA SER A 74 6.12 -12.32 1.78
C SER A 74 5.14 -11.80 0.74
N ARG A 75 5.63 -11.13 -0.32
CA ARG A 75 4.80 -10.60 -1.41
C ARG A 75 4.15 -11.73 -2.22
N ALA A 76 4.83 -12.87 -2.40
CA ALA A 76 4.24 -14.05 -3.04
C ALA A 76 3.08 -14.62 -2.21
N ALA A 77 3.24 -14.72 -0.91
CA ALA A 77 2.19 -15.16 0.00
C ALA A 77 0.97 -14.21 -0.04
N MET A 78 1.19 -12.90 -0.04
CA MET A 78 0.11 -11.90 -0.16
C MET A 78 -0.64 -12.03 -1.50
N LEU A 79 0.07 -12.22 -2.61
CA LEU A 79 -0.52 -12.32 -3.95
C LEU A 79 -1.32 -13.60 -4.15
N THR A 80 -0.92 -14.69 -3.53
CA THR A 80 -1.53 -16.02 -3.73
C THR A 80 -2.48 -16.46 -2.61
N GLY A 81 -2.42 -15.82 -1.44
CA GLY A 81 -3.11 -16.28 -0.23
C GLY A 81 -2.58 -17.61 0.32
N LYS A 82 -1.35 -18.00 -0.04
CA LYS A 82 -0.70 -19.25 0.36
C LYS A 82 0.47 -19.01 1.31
N ASN A 83 0.74 -19.95 2.20
CA ASN A 83 1.96 -19.95 2.99
C ASN A 83 3.19 -20.21 2.11
N ILE A 84 4.36 -19.71 2.54
CA ILE A 84 5.60 -19.80 1.75
C ILE A 84 6.02 -21.23 1.42
N TRP A 85 5.80 -22.21 2.33
CA TRP A 85 6.10 -23.63 2.06
C TRP A 85 5.22 -24.30 1.01
N GLN A 86 4.16 -23.61 0.56
CA GLN A 86 3.25 -24.06 -0.50
C GLN A 86 3.61 -23.46 -1.86
N LEU A 87 4.61 -22.57 -1.91
CA LEU A 87 4.90 -21.71 -3.07
C LEU A 87 6.15 -22.13 -3.83
N GLU A 88 6.76 -23.27 -3.45
CA GLU A 88 8.00 -23.74 -4.09
C GLU A 88 9.07 -22.63 -4.15
N GLU A 89 9.65 -22.35 -5.34
CA GLU A 89 10.68 -21.32 -5.49
C GLU A 89 10.14 -19.92 -5.09
N ALA A 90 8.87 -19.61 -5.35
CA ALA A 90 8.29 -18.32 -4.97
C ALA A 90 8.21 -18.11 -3.45
N GLY A 91 8.34 -19.17 -2.66
CA GLY A 91 8.48 -19.13 -1.20
C GLY A 91 9.87 -18.77 -0.71
N THR A 92 10.83 -18.48 -1.60
CA THR A 92 12.21 -18.10 -1.29
C THR A 92 12.57 -16.71 -1.86
N HIS A 93 13.68 -16.12 -1.36
CA HIS A 93 14.09 -14.79 -1.80
C HIS A 93 14.77 -14.82 -3.17
N ALA A 94 14.50 -13.81 -4.01
CA ALA A 94 15.12 -13.58 -5.32
C ALA A 94 15.01 -14.77 -6.29
N SER A 95 13.94 -15.52 -6.21
CA SER A 95 13.68 -16.75 -6.98
C SER A 95 12.80 -16.54 -8.21
N ASN A 96 12.17 -17.62 -8.68
CA ASN A 96 11.16 -17.60 -9.74
C ASN A 96 9.75 -17.57 -9.15
N PHE A 97 8.78 -17.15 -9.96
CA PHE A 97 7.35 -17.23 -9.60
C PHE A 97 6.64 -18.21 -10.55
N PRO A 98 6.43 -19.47 -10.16
CA PRO A 98 5.82 -20.47 -11.03
C PRO A 98 4.45 -20.05 -11.57
N LEU A 99 4.21 -20.32 -12.86
CA LEU A 99 2.97 -19.91 -13.54
C LEU A 99 1.71 -20.58 -12.96
N LYS A 100 1.86 -21.76 -12.37
CA LYS A 100 0.75 -22.54 -11.79
C LYS A 100 0.08 -21.90 -10.57
N PHE A 101 0.72 -20.89 -9.96
CA PHE A 101 0.13 -20.20 -8.82
C PHE A 101 -0.73 -19.04 -9.30
N ASP A 102 -2.03 -19.16 -9.11
CA ASP A 102 -2.97 -18.07 -9.33
C ASP A 102 -2.67 -16.93 -8.37
N VAL A 103 -2.77 -15.70 -8.85
CA VAL A 103 -2.63 -14.48 -8.06
C VAL A 103 -3.93 -13.67 -8.12
N TYR A 104 -4.32 -13.06 -7.00
CA TYR A 104 -5.59 -12.33 -6.93
C TYR A 104 -5.68 -11.19 -7.95
N THR A 105 -4.56 -10.60 -8.32
CA THR A 105 -4.45 -9.54 -9.32
C THR A 105 -4.90 -10.00 -10.71
N GLU A 106 -4.47 -11.18 -11.15
CA GLU A 106 -4.90 -11.79 -12.42
C GLU A 106 -6.39 -12.17 -12.36
N ILE A 107 -6.84 -12.80 -11.25
CA ILE A 107 -8.25 -13.16 -11.03
C ILE A 107 -9.15 -11.93 -11.09
N LEU A 108 -8.76 -10.82 -10.46
CA LEU A 108 -9.55 -9.60 -10.47
C LEU A 108 -9.51 -8.89 -11.83
N LYS A 109 -8.40 -8.96 -12.56
CA LYS A 109 -8.29 -8.47 -13.94
C LYS A 109 -9.28 -9.20 -14.86
N GLU A 110 -9.40 -10.53 -14.75
CA GLU A 110 -10.39 -11.35 -15.49
C GLU A 110 -11.83 -10.97 -15.11
N LYS A 111 -12.06 -10.52 -13.87
CA LYS A 111 -13.35 -10.02 -13.41
C LYS A 111 -13.63 -8.56 -13.78
N GLY A 112 -12.79 -7.96 -14.63
CA GLY A 112 -12.98 -6.61 -15.17
C GLY A 112 -12.43 -5.48 -14.33
N PHE A 113 -11.60 -5.75 -13.31
CA PHE A 113 -10.89 -4.69 -12.60
C PHE A 113 -9.73 -4.12 -13.43
N HIS A 114 -9.49 -2.82 -13.29
CA HIS A 114 -8.25 -2.19 -13.72
C HIS A 114 -7.17 -2.51 -12.69
N VAL A 115 -6.06 -3.14 -13.09
CA VAL A 115 -5.03 -3.65 -12.17
C VAL A 115 -3.68 -3.06 -12.53
N GLY A 116 -2.97 -2.55 -11.53
CA GLY A 116 -1.61 -2.03 -11.72
C GLY A 116 -0.87 -1.79 -10.42
N TYR A 117 0.41 -1.41 -10.54
CA TYR A 117 1.26 -1.11 -9.40
C TYR A 117 2.18 0.08 -9.65
N THR A 118 2.67 0.68 -8.56
CA THR A 118 3.82 1.60 -8.56
C THR A 118 4.85 1.17 -7.52
N GLY A 119 6.12 1.51 -7.77
CA GLY A 119 7.24 1.18 -6.90
C GLY A 119 7.65 -0.28 -7.00
N LYS A 120 7.73 -0.96 -5.86
CA LYS A 120 8.19 -2.34 -5.73
C LYS A 120 7.01 -3.34 -5.83
N PRO A 121 6.93 -4.12 -6.91
CA PRO A 121 5.91 -5.16 -7.08
C PRO A 121 6.29 -6.45 -6.37
N TRP A 122 5.92 -7.62 -6.92
CA TRP A 122 6.59 -8.87 -6.53
C TRP A 122 8.04 -8.85 -7.00
N GLY A 123 8.94 -8.98 -6.05
CA GLY A 123 10.39 -8.97 -6.27
C GLY A 123 11.17 -8.81 -4.95
N PRO A 124 12.52 -8.96 -5.02
CA PRO A 124 13.29 -9.33 -6.21
C PRO A 124 13.02 -10.76 -6.67
N GLY A 125 13.19 -11.01 -7.98
CA GLY A 125 13.02 -12.33 -8.57
C GLY A 125 12.76 -12.27 -10.07
N ASN A 126 12.65 -13.44 -10.69
CA ASN A 126 12.44 -13.57 -12.12
C ASN A 126 11.08 -14.21 -12.44
N TRP A 127 10.03 -13.41 -12.49
CA TRP A 127 8.70 -13.87 -12.88
C TRP A 127 8.59 -14.18 -14.38
N LYS A 128 9.45 -13.63 -15.22
CA LYS A 128 9.40 -13.81 -16.70
C LYS A 128 9.76 -15.22 -17.13
N ILE A 129 10.68 -15.88 -16.42
CA ILE A 129 11.12 -17.24 -16.76
C ILE A 129 9.98 -18.27 -16.69
N SER A 130 8.95 -18.01 -15.91
CA SER A 130 7.76 -18.87 -15.83
C SER A 130 6.77 -18.65 -16.95
N GLY A 131 7.02 -17.70 -17.88
CA GLY A 131 6.14 -17.39 -19.00
C GLY A 131 5.03 -16.36 -18.70
N ARG A 132 5.04 -15.72 -17.50
CA ARG A 132 4.12 -14.62 -17.22
C ARG A 132 4.40 -13.43 -18.13
N LYS A 133 3.33 -12.76 -18.56
CA LYS A 133 3.41 -11.59 -19.46
C LYS A 133 3.63 -10.29 -18.68
N GLU A 134 3.16 -10.25 -17.45
CA GLU A 134 3.25 -9.11 -16.53
C GLU A 134 3.77 -9.58 -15.17
N ASN A 135 4.24 -8.63 -14.33
CA ASN A 135 4.55 -8.94 -12.95
C ASN A 135 3.30 -9.46 -12.21
N PRO A 136 3.39 -10.41 -11.27
CA PRO A 136 2.25 -10.86 -10.48
C PRO A 136 1.44 -9.75 -9.80
N ALA A 137 2.03 -8.59 -9.52
CA ALA A 137 1.32 -7.43 -8.98
C ALA A 137 0.51 -6.64 -10.04
N GLY A 138 0.65 -6.95 -11.33
CA GLY A 138 -0.07 -6.31 -12.43
C GLY A 138 0.81 -5.46 -13.35
N LYS A 139 0.18 -4.51 -14.07
CA LYS A 139 0.86 -3.58 -14.98
C LYS A 139 1.62 -2.49 -14.21
N GLU A 140 2.81 -2.16 -14.69
CA GLU A 140 3.68 -1.14 -14.10
C GLU A 140 3.25 0.29 -14.44
N PHE A 141 3.30 1.17 -13.40
CA PHE A 141 3.14 2.61 -13.48
C PHE A 141 4.25 3.30 -12.69
N ASN A 142 5.45 3.43 -13.27
CA ASN A 142 6.66 3.99 -12.65
C ASN A 142 7.31 5.11 -13.46
N LYS A 143 6.60 5.69 -14.45
CA LYS A 143 7.18 6.67 -15.36
C LYS A 143 7.40 8.06 -14.75
N HIS A 144 6.63 8.40 -13.71
CA HIS A 144 6.76 9.70 -13.05
C HIS A 144 7.77 9.61 -11.92
N LEU A 145 8.73 10.53 -11.96
CA LEU A 145 9.79 10.64 -10.99
C LEU A 145 9.75 12.00 -10.32
N LEU A 146 10.19 12.07 -9.07
CA LEU A 146 10.47 13.30 -8.34
C LEU A 146 11.72 13.95 -8.95
N GLU A 147 11.67 15.23 -9.20
CA GLU A 147 12.85 15.98 -9.66
C GLU A 147 13.93 16.05 -8.57
N ASN A 148 13.50 16.18 -7.32
CA ASN A 148 14.36 16.28 -6.15
C ASN A 148 13.83 15.34 -5.07
N PRO A 149 14.29 14.08 -5.00
CA PRO A 149 14.00 13.20 -3.87
C PRO A 149 14.45 13.83 -2.55
N PRO A 150 13.75 13.61 -1.44
CA PRO A 150 14.11 14.22 -0.15
C PRO A 150 15.52 13.87 0.33
N THR A 151 16.01 12.69 -0.03
CA THR A 151 17.36 12.18 0.30
C THR A 151 17.86 11.28 -0.81
N ASN A 152 19.19 10.99 -0.82
CA ASN A 152 19.77 10.01 -1.75
C ASN A 152 19.35 8.55 -1.43
N GLY A 153 18.83 8.27 -0.22
CA GLY A 153 18.30 6.96 0.16
C GLY A 153 16.93 6.69 -0.45
N ILE A 154 16.11 7.74 -0.56
CA ILE A 154 14.73 7.65 -1.08
C ILE A 154 14.75 7.51 -2.61
N ARG A 155 13.98 6.54 -3.10
CA ARG A 155 13.81 6.32 -4.54
C ARG A 155 13.11 7.51 -5.21
N PRO A 156 13.47 7.86 -6.45
CA PRO A 156 12.87 9.02 -7.12
C PRO A 156 11.44 8.79 -7.60
N ASN A 157 10.81 7.67 -7.27
CA ASN A 157 9.44 7.37 -7.71
C ASN A 157 8.44 8.40 -7.16
N ASP A 158 7.72 9.11 -8.03
CA ASP A 158 6.54 9.87 -7.63
C ASP A 158 5.32 8.94 -7.58
N TYR A 159 5.19 8.18 -6.49
CA TYR A 159 4.16 7.16 -6.34
C TYR A 159 2.75 7.71 -6.51
N GLN A 160 2.47 8.90 -5.97
CA GLN A 160 1.16 9.52 -6.08
C GLN A 160 0.84 9.96 -7.51
N LYS A 161 1.81 10.50 -8.24
CA LYS A 161 1.61 10.89 -9.64
C LYS A 161 1.46 9.66 -10.54
N ASN A 162 2.17 8.57 -10.24
CA ASN A 162 1.99 7.28 -10.89
C ASN A 162 0.61 6.69 -10.62
N PHE A 163 0.06 6.83 -9.42
CA PHE A 163 -1.31 6.45 -9.10
C PHE A 163 -2.34 7.25 -9.91
N LYS A 164 -2.16 8.57 -10.04
CA LYS A 164 -3.01 9.40 -10.91
C LYS A 164 -2.95 8.94 -12.37
N ASP A 165 -1.76 8.62 -12.84
CA ASP A 165 -1.57 8.10 -14.20
C ASP A 165 -2.28 6.75 -14.39
N PHE A 166 -2.21 5.86 -13.40
CA PHE A 166 -2.97 4.61 -13.38
C PHE A 166 -4.47 4.87 -13.49
N LEU A 167 -5.03 5.76 -12.67
CA LEU A 167 -6.46 6.09 -12.71
C LEU A 167 -6.88 6.72 -14.04
N ALA A 168 -6.01 7.52 -14.67
CA ALA A 168 -6.28 8.13 -15.97
C ALA A 168 -6.35 7.11 -17.13
N HIS A 169 -5.78 5.92 -16.96
CA HIS A 169 -5.86 4.82 -17.94
C HIS A 169 -7.05 3.88 -17.70
N ARG A 170 -7.83 4.13 -16.66
CA ARG A 170 -9.02 3.34 -16.31
C ARG A 170 -10.23 3.78 -17.16
N VAL A 171 -11.07 2.82 -17.53
CA VAL A 171 -12.39 3.15 -18.07
C VAL A 171 -13.26 3.73 -16.97
N ASP A 172 -14.07 4.76 -17.30
CA ASP A 172 -14.94 5.40 -16.33
C ASP A 172 -15.86 4.40 -15.61
N GLY A 173 -15.93 4.51 -14.27
CA GLY A 173 -16.68 3.59 -13.42
C GLY A 173 -16.11 2.16 -13.30
N GLN A 174 -14.98 1.85 -13.94
CA GLN A 174 -14.33 0.55 -13.79
C GLN A 174 -13.71 0.42 -12.39
N PRO A 175 -13.98 -0.64 -11.62
CA PRO A 175 -13.32 -0.87 -10.34
C PRO A 175 -11.83 -1.11 -10.54
N PHE A 176 -11.02 -0.76 -9.54
CA PHE A 176 -9.57 -0.94 -9.65
C PHE A 176 -8.97 -1.73 -8.48
N VAL A 177 -7.81 -2.30 -8.75
CA VAL A 177 -6.85 -2.79 -7.75
C VAL A 177 -5.52 -2.13 -8.02
N PHE A 178 -5.02 -1.36 -7.08
CA PHE A 178 -3.72 -0.73 -7.19
C PHE A 178 -2.80 -1.13 -6.05
N TRP A 179 -1.61 -1.61 -6.42
CA TRP A 179 -0.55 -1.97 -5.50
C TRP A 179 0.45 -0.81 -5.40
N PHE A 180 0.36 -0.05 -4.32
CA PHE A 180 1.38 0.91 -3.94
C PHE A 180 2.42 0.19 -3.08
N GLY A 181 3.47 -0.31 -3.69
CA GLY A 181 4.61 -0.90 -3.03
C GLY A 181 5.75 0.11 -2.96
N ALA A 182 5.87 0.86 -1.87
CA ALA A 182 7.02 1.73 -1.71
C ALA A 182 8.32 0.91 -1.64
N HIS A 183 9.43 1.55 -1.95
CA HIS A 183 10.75 1.01 -1.66
C HIS A 183 11.17 1.35 -0.23
N GLU A 184 10.60 2.39 0.33
CA GLU A 184 10.86 2.90 1.67
C GLU A 184 10.07 2.11 2.73
N PRO A 185 10.61 1.95 3.93
CA PRO A 185 11.93 2.34 4.43
C PRO A 185 13.03 1.26 4.31
N HIS A 186 13.11 0.54 3.20
CA HIS A 186 14.18 -0.43 2.96
C HIS A 186 15.55 0.27 2.80
N ARG A 187 16.58 -0.20 3.53
CA ARG A 187 17.93 0.33 3.42
C ARG A 187 18.43 0.34 1.96
N VAL A 188 19.34 1.27 1.59
CA VAL A 188 20.26 2.05 2.42
C VAL A 188 19.70 3.46 2.65
N TYR A 189 19.80 3.99 3.89
CA TYR A 189 19.44 5.37 4.21
C TYR A 189 20.62 6.32 3.94
N GLU A 190 20.32 7.59 3.66
CA GLU A 190 21.34 8.63 3.63
C GLU A 190 21.65 9.07 5.07
N TYR A 191 22.86 8.80 5.56
CA TYR A 191 23.27 9.12 6.93
C TYR A 191 23.01 10.60 7.29
N GLY A 192 22.33 10.83 8.41
CA GLY A 192 22.00 12.15 8.93
C GLY A 192 20.85 12.85 8.19
N SER A 193 20.12 12.17 7.33
CA SER A 193 18.99 12.73 6.60
C SER A 193 17.87 13.15 7.55
N GLY A 194 17.58 12.36 8.58
CA GLY A 194 16.57 12.70 9.60
C GLY A 194 16.94 13.95 10.39
N LEU A 195 18.20 14.11 10.77
CA LEU A 195 18.68 15.35 11.43
C LEU A 195 18.55 16.57 10.51
N ARG A 196 18.93 16.44 9.24
CA ARG A 196 18.77 17.52 8.26
C ARG A 196 17.31 17.89 8.02
N ALA A 197 16.40 16.94 8.18
CA ALA A 197 14.95 17.17 8.11
C ALA A 197 14.38 17.79 9.40
N GLY A 198 15.23 18.15 10.38
CA GLY A 198 14.83 18.82 11.61
C GLY A 198 14.37 17.89 12.73
N LYS A 199 14.60 16.58 12.63
CA LYS A 199 14.35 15.62 13.71
C LYS A 199 15.46 15.69 14.77
N SER A 200 15.17 15.21 15.99
CA SER A 200 16.12 15.26 17.11
C SER A 200 16.43 13.85 17.62
N ILE A 201 17.70 13.54 17.77
CA ILE A 201 18.17 12.28 18.38
C ILE A 201 17.69 12.09 19.82
N LYS A 202 17.30 13.19 20.51
CA LYS A 202 16.78 13.13 21.89
C LYS A 202 15.39 12.55 21.95
N ASP A 203 14.64 12.62 20.86
CA ASP A 203 13.26 12.17 20.79
C ASP A 203 13.16 10.68 20.39
N VAL A 204 14.30 10.04 20.03
CA VAL A 204 14.31 8.63 19.62
C VAL A 204 14.36 7.70 20.82
N GLU A 205 13.40 6.80 20.90
CA GLU A 205 13.44 5.65 21.82
C GLU A 205 14.10 4.47 21.12
N VAL A 206 15.30 4.08 21.62
CA VAL A 206 16.05 2.95 21.06
C VAL A 206 15.52 1.64 21.65
N PRO A 207 15.13 0.64 20.82
CA PRO A 207 14.71 -0.66 21.31
C PRO A 207 15.81 -1.31 22.19
N GLU A 208 15.42 -1.97 23.27
CA GLU A 208 16.33 -2.55 24.27
C GLU A 208 17.36 -3.54 23.71
N PHE A 209 17.09 -4.15 22.54
CA PHE A 209 18.00 -5.08 21.89
C PHE A 209 19.09 -4.39 21.03
N PHE A 210 19.06 -3.06 20.90
CA PHE A 210 20.11 -2.28 20.27
C PHE A 210 20.91 -1.49 21.31
N PRO A 211 22.20 -1.24 21.07
CA PRO A 211 22.97 -0.33 21.90
C PRO A 211 22.45 1.11 21.73
N ASP A 212 22.17 1.78 22.82
CA ASP A 212 21.75 3.18 22.78
C ASP A 212 22.97 4.09 22.56
N THR A 213 23.24 4.36 21.30
CA THR A 213 24.34 5.21 20.84
C THR A 213 23.83 6.28 19.89
N GLU A 214 24.60 7.37 19.73
CA GLU A 214 24.27 8.43 18.78
C GLU A 214 24.12 7.88 17.33
N ILE A 215 24.95 6.91 16.96
CA ILE A 215 24.90 6.28 15.63
C ILE A 215 23.56 5.57 15.41
N VAL A 216 23.12 4.78 16.40
CA VAL A 216 21.83 4.05 16.32
C VAL A 216 20.66 5.01 16.32
N ARG A 217 20.69 6.03 17.15
CA ARG A 217 19.65 7.07 17.20
C ARG A 217 19.54 7.82 15.88
N ASN A 218 20.68 8.18 15.27
CA ASN A 218 20.70 8.81 13.95
C ASN A 218 20.13 7.89 12.86
N ASP A 219 20.55 6.62 12.84
CA ASP A 219 20.04 5.63 11.89
C ASP A 219 18.52 5.45 12.00
N MET A 220 17.99 5.46 13.21
CA MET A 220 16.53 5.42 13.43
C MET A 220 15.83 6.69 12.92
N LEU A 221 16.41 7.86 13.04
CA LEU A 221 15.85 9.09 12.47
C LEU A 221 15.80 9.04 10.94
N ASP A 222 16.82 8.48 10.32
CA ASP A 222 16.89 8.30 8.87
C ASP A 222 15.80 7.32 8.39
N TYR A 223 15.62 6.21 9.10
CA TYR A 223 14.52 5.26 8.91
C TYR A 223 13.14 5.89 9.07
N ILE A 224 12.92 6.66 10.13
CA ILE A 224 11.66 7.38 10.40
C ILE A 224 11.31 8.33 9.25
N LEU A 225 12.29 9.04 8.72
CA LEU A 225 12.08 9.96 7.59
C LEU A 225 11.55 9.24 6.35
N GLU A 226 12.02 8.04 6.08
CA GLU A 226 11.56 7.25 4.94
C GLU A 226 10.15 6.69 5.13
N ILE A 227 9.77 6.32 6.37
CA ILE A 227 8.39 5.95 6.68
C ILE A 227 7.44 7.14 6.46
N GLU A 228 7.83 8.34 6.92
CA GLU A 228 7.03 9.54 6.72
C GLU A 228 6.91 9.90 5.23
N HIS A 229 7.93 9.62 4.44
CA HIS A 229 7.86 9.76 2.97
C HIS A 229 6.82 8.83 2.36
N PHE A 230 6.85 7.53 2.72
CA PHE A 230 5.83 6.56 2.32
C PHE A 230 4.41 7.04 2.69
N ASP A 231 4.20 7.41 3.96
CA ASP A 231 2.91 7.85 4.47
C ASP A 231 2.40 9.11 3.75
N SER A 232 3.30 10.04 3.43
CA SER A 232 2.96 11.26 2.68
C SER A 232 2.43 10.98 1.28
N HIS A 233 2.95 9.96 0.60
CA HIS A 233 2.43 9.52 -0.68
C HIS A 233 1.05 8.87 -0.55
N LEU A 234 0.85 8.03 0.48
CA LEU A 234 -0.45 7.44 0.79
C LEU A 234 -1.49 8.52 1.11
N GLN A 235 -1.13 9.53 1.91
CA GLN A 235 -2.00 10.64 2.24
C GLN A 235 -2.48 11.38 0.98
N ARG A 236 -1.58 11.64 0.03
CA ARG A 236 -1.91 12.29 -1.23
C ARG A 236 -2.76 11.41 -2.16
N MET A 237 -2.61 10.08 -2.09
CA MET A 237 -3.47 9.15 -2.82
C MET A 237 -4.89 9.14 -2.24
N ILE A 238 -5.03 9.04 -0.91
CA ILE A 238 -6.32 9.09 -0.21
C ILE A 238 -7.03 10.40 -0.52
N LYS A 239 -6.33 11.53 -0.38
CA LYS A 239 -6.89 12.84 -0.71
C LYS A 239 -7.36 12.92 -2.17
N HIS A 240 -6.62 12.34 -3.10
CA HIS A 240 -7.04 12.32 -4.49
C HIS A 240 -8.30 11.49 -4.71
N LEU A 241 -8.46 10.34 -4.04
CA LEU A 241 -9.69 9.55 -4.08
C LEU A 241 -10.87 10.32 -3.51
N GLU A 242 -10.68 11.10 -2.44
CA GLU A 242 -11.68 12.00 -1.89
C GLU A 242 -12.09 13.09 -2.92
N GLU A 243 -11.10 13.74 -3.54
CA GLU A 243 -11.32 14.80 -4.55
C GLU A 243 -12.14 14.31 -5.75
N ILE A 244 -11.99 13.05 -6.16
CA ILE A 244 -12.73 12.46 -7.29
C ILE A 244 -14.00 11.70 -6.85
N GLY A 245 -14.33 11.72 -5.56
CA GLY A 245 -15.55 11.08 -5.00
C GLY A 245 -15.53 9.56 -4.99
N GLU A 246 -14.35 8.94 -4.95
CA GLU A 246 -14.18 7.49 -4.96
C GLU A 246 -13.63 6.90 -3.66
N LEU A 247 -13.47 7.70 -2.62
CA LEU A 247 -12.93 7.23 -1.33
C LEU A 247 -13.87 6.26 -0.61
N ASP A 248 -15.17 6.41 -0.80
CA ASP A 248 -16.21 5.60 -0.14
C ASP A 248 -16.67 4.37 -0.97
N ASN A 249 -16.01 4.12 -2.11
CA ASN A 249 -16.38 3.00 -3.01
C ASN A 249 -15.54 1.76 -2.76
#